data_28778d8018147158317eef6e19c4cf46
#
_entry.id   28778d8018147158317eef6e19c4cf46
#
_cell.length_a   1.000
_cell.length_b   1.000
_cell.length_c   1.000
_cell.angle_alpha   90.00
_cell.angle_beta   90.00
_cell.angle_gamma   90.00
#
_symmetry.space_group_name_H-M   'P 1'
#
loop_
_entity.id
_entity.type
_entity.pdbx_description
1 polymer ?
#
loop_
_entity_poly.entity_id
_entity_poly.type
_entity_poly.pdbx_seq_one_letter_code
_entity_poly.pdbx_strand_id
1 'polypeptide(L)'
;MDQSMMSLVLMVGMLALFYFLLIRPQKKREKKVAEMRNSLKEGDKIITIGGIHGRVVKTGDDFIIIEVGSGSNKTNIQVSKWAIGSNVTENPEEA
;
A
#
# COMPACT_ATOMS: atom_id res chain seq x y z
N MET A 1 42.73 18.68 -2.09
CA MET A 1 41.86 18.16 -3.16
C MET A 1 41.88 19.10 -4.33
N ASP A 2 42.05 18.55 -5.53
CA ASP A 2 41.90 19.39 -6.69
C ASP A 2 40.39 19.55 -7.00
N GLN A 3 40.09 20.41 -7.96
CA GLN A 3 38.75 20.79 -8.31
C GLN A 3 37.91 19.60 -8.81
N SER A 4 38.54 18.66 -9.51
CA SER A 4 37.88 17.47 -10.03
C SER A 4 37.43 16.53 -8.91
N MET A 5 38.26 16.34 -7.90
CA MET A 5 37.94 15.51 -6.75
C MET A 5 36.79 16.11 -5.94
N MET A 6 36.81 17.43 -5.75
CA MET A 6 35.76 18.14 -5.05
C MET A 6 34.40 17.96 -5.74
N SER A 7 34.36 18.10 -7.07
CA SER A 7 33.15 17.92 -7.87
C SER A 7 32.60 16.51 -7.76
N LEU A 8 33.47 15.51 -7.77
CA LEU A 8 33.09 14.11 -7.64
C LEU A 8 32.48 13.83 -6.28
N VAL A 9 33.09 14.33 -5.21
CA VAL A 9 32.61 14.17 -3.83
C VAL A 9 31.22 14.80 -3.66
N LEU A 10 31.04 16.00 -4.20
CA LEU A 10 29.75 16.68 -4.14
C LEU A 10 28.66 15.91 -4.89
N MET A 11 28.97 15.36 -6.05
CA MET A 11 28.01 14.58 -6.83
C MET A 11 27.59 13.30 -6.10
N VAL A 12 28.55 12.57 -5.57
CA VAL A 12 28.27 11.34 -4.81
C VAL A 12 27.47 11.66 -3.54
N GLY A 13 27.84 12.73 -2.84
CA GLY A 13 27.11 13.17 -1.65
C GLY A 13 25.66 13.53 -1.97
N MET A 14 25.42 14.21 -3.08
CA MET A 14 24.09 14.59 -3.50
C MET A 14 23.24 13.35 -3.86
N LEU A 15 23.84 12.39 -4.58
CA LEU A 15 23.15 11.14 -4.90
C LEU A 15 22.79 10.34 -3.65
N ALA A 16 23.69 10.28 -2.67
CA ALA A 16 23.43 9.61 -1.40
C ALA A 16 22.30 10.30 -0.63
N LEU A 17 22.28 11.62 -0.64
CA LEU A 17 21.24 12.39 0.02
C LEU A 17 19.87 12.12 -0.60
N PHE A 18 19.78 12.14 -1.93
CA PHE A 18 18.54 11.81 -2.64
C PHE A 18 18.09 10.38 -2.35
N TYR A 19 19.03 9.44 -2.30
CA TYR A 19 18.72 8.06 -1.96
C TYR A 19 18.03 7.96 -0.59
N PHE A 20 18.61 8.59 0.43
CA PHE A 20 18.04 8.54 1.77
C PHE A 20 16.71 9.29 1.89
N LEU A 21 16.54 10.37 1.17
CA LEU A 21 15.34 11.20 1.27
C LEU A 21 14.17 10.68 0.43
N LEU A 22 14.43 10.07 -0.72
CA LEU A 22 13.39 9.69 -1.66
C LEU A 22 13.12 8.18 -1.71
N ILE A 23 14.16 7.37 -1.72
CA ILE A 23 14.01 5.92 -1.95
C ILE A 23 13.69 5.17 -0.66
N ARG A 24 14.35 5.54 0.43
CA ARG A 24 14.16 4.86 1.71
C ARG A 24 12.74 4.96 2.26
N PRO A 25 12.10 6.14 2.28
CA PRO A 25 10.71 6.24 2.71
C PRO A 25 9.73 5.47 1.84
N GLN A 26 9.96 5.43 0.53
CA GLN A 26 9.10 4.69 -0.39
C GLN A 26 9.11 3.19 -0.12
N LYS A 27 10.29 2.61 0.10
CA LYS A 27 10.42 1.18 0.43
C LYS A 27 9.69 0.84 1.72
N LYS A 28 9.74 1.71 2.71
CA LYS A 28 9.03 1.52 3.97
C LYS A 28 7.52 1.46 3.77
N ARG A 29 6.99 2.35 2.93
CA ARG A 29 5.55 2.40 2.62
C ARG A 29 5.10 1.17 1.85
N GLU A 30 5.87 0.74 0.86
CA GLU A 30 5.59 -0.45 0.07
C GLU A 30 5.53 -1.70 0.94
N LYS A 31 6.45 -1.81 1.89
CA LYS A 31 6.48 -2.92 2.83
C LYS A 31 5.24 -2.94 3.72
N LYS A 32 4.83 -1.80 4.25
CA LYS A 32 3.62 -1.70 5.07
C LYS A 32 2.36 -2.09 4.30
N VAL A 33 2.25 -1.65 3.06
CA VAL A 33 1.11 -1.99 2.20
C VAL A 33 1.09 -3.47 1.89
N ALA A 34 2.24 -4.07 1.59
CA ALA A 34 2.34 -5.51 1.33
C ALA A 34 1.97 -6.32 2.57
N GLU A 35 2.45 -5.92 3.74
CA GLU A 35 2.10 -6.58 5.00
C GLU A 35 0.60 -6.49 5.28
N MET A 36 0.01 -5.32 5.05
CA MET A 36 -1.42 -5.12 5.22
C MET A 36 -2.22 -6.05 4.30
N ARG A 37 -1.84 -6.14 3.02
CA ARG A 37 -2.51 -6.99 2.05
C ARG A 37 -2.41 -8.47 2.41
N ASN A 38 -1.26 -8.89 2.92
CA ASN A 38 -1.02 -10.29 3.30
C ASN A 38 -1.68 -10.67 4.63
N SER A 39 -2.02 -9.69 5.46
CA SER A 39 -2.67 -9.93 6.76
C SER A 39 -4.18 -9.77 6.72
N LEU A 40 -4.77 -9.50 5.55
CA LEU A 40 -6.21 -9.39 5.42
C LEU A 40 -6.89 -10.71 5.73
N LYS A 41 -8.00 -10.63 6.45
CA LYS A 41 -8.78 -11.78 6.87
C LYS A 41 -10.26 -11.50 6.70
N GLU A 42 -11.07 -12.56 6.75
CA GLU A 42 -12.51 -12.44 6.63
C GLU A 42 -13.09 -11.50 7.69
N GLY A 43 -13.99 -10.62 7.26
CA GLY A 43 -14.61 -9.64 8.15
C GLY A 43 -13.91 -8.29 8.19
N ASP A 44 -12.72 -8.17 7.62
CA ASP A 44 -12.00 -6.88 7.57
C ASP A 44 -12.70 -5.92 6.61
N LYS A 45 -12.81 -4.68 7.04
CA LYS A 45 -13.32 -3.60 6.18
C LYS A 45 -12.15 -3.00 5.42
N ILE A 46 -12.30 -2.87 4.11
CA ILE A 46 -11.23 -2.36 3.25
C ILE A 46 -11.74 -1.28 2.31
N ILE A 47 -10.80 -0.50 1.80
CA ILE A 47 -11.04 0.46 0.72
C ILE A 47 -10.06 0.12 -0.40
N THR A 48 -10.56 -0.04 -1.61
CA THR A 48 -9.72 -0.30 -2.78
C THR A 48 -9.04 0.99 -3.25
N ILE A 49 -8.04 0.84 -4.11
CA ILE A 49 -7.35 1.98 -4.71
C ILE A 49 -8.32 2.89 -5.47
N GLY A 50 -9.34 2.32 -6.09
CA GLY A 50 -10.37 3.09 -6.80
C GLY A 50 -11.44 3.72 -5.90
N GLY A 51 -11.34 3.52 -4.57
CA GLY A 51 -12.29 4.12 -3.63
C GLY A 51 -13.51 3.27 -3.32
N ILE A 52 -13.50 1.99 -3.67
CA ILE A 52 -14.61 1.08 -3.35
C ILE A 52 -14.48 0.58 -1.92
N HIS A 53 -15.50 0.78 -1.12
CA HIS A 53 -15.58 0.28 0.25
C HIS A 53 -16.23 -1.09 0.26
N GLY A 54 -15.62 -2.03 0.98
CA GLY A 54 -16.14 -3.38 1.08
C GLY A 54 -15.66 -4.11 2.32
N ARG A 55 -16.17 -5.31 2.51
CA ARG A 55 -15.77 -6.19 3.61
C ARG A 55 -15.27 -7.49 3.02
N VAL A 56 -14.14 -7.98 3.52
CA VAL A 56 -13.54 -9.22 3.04
C VAL A 56 -14.44 -10.40 3.41
N VAL A 57 -14.83 -11.18 2.41
CA VAL A 57 -15.63 -12.40 2.56
C VAL A 57 -14.74 -13.63 2.47
N LYS A 58 -13.76 -13.61 1.56
CA LYS A 58 -12.85 -14.71 1.33
C LYS A 58 -11.51 -14.18 0.81
N THR A 59 -10.43 -14.81 1.21
CA THR A 59 -9.08 -14.49 0.69
C THR A 59 -8.55 -15.64 -0.13
N GLY A 60 -7.93 -15.32 -1.26
CA GLY A 60 -7.23 -16.27 -2.11
C GLY A 60 -5.75 -15.90 -2.20
N ASP A 61 -5.00 -16.59 -3.04
CA ASP A 61 -3.57 -16.33 -3.20
C ASP A 61 -3.29 -14.97 -3.85
N ASP A 62 -4.02 -14.66 -4.92
CA ASP A 62 -3.83 -13.41 -5.68
C ASP A 62 -5.06 -12.52 -5.70
N PHE A 63 -6.13 -12.94 -5.04
CA PHE A 63 -7.40 -12.22 -5.08
C PHE A 63 -8.07 -12.20 -3.72
N ILE A 64 -9.04 -11.32 -3.59
CA ILE A 64 -9.88 -11.21 -2.39
C ILE A 64 -11.31 -11.02 -2.87
N ILE A 65 -12.24 -11.75 -2.28
CA ILE A 65 -13.66 -11.56 -2.54
C ILE A 65 -14.20 -10.65 -1.44
N ILE A 66 -14.77 -9.52 -1.87
CA ILE A 66 -15.33 -8.53 -0.95
C ILE A 66 -16.83 -8.37 -1.19
N GLU A 67 -17.53 -8.05 -0.12
CA GLU A 67 -18.94 -7.73 -0.16
C GLU A 67 -19.09 -6.22 -0.20
N VAL A 68 -19.78 -5.71 -1.24
CA VAL A 68 -20.01 -4.28 -1.44
C VAL A 68 -21.51 -4.00 -1.43
N GLY A 69 -21.86 -2.76 -1.09
CA GLY A 69 -23.24 -2.32 -1.03
C GLY A 69 -23.76 -2.16 0.39
N SER A 70 -25.04 -1.87 0.53
CA SER A 70 -25.68 -1.65 1.83
C SER A 70 -27.07 -2.25 1.87
N GLY A 71 -27.54 -2.59 3.10
CA GLY A 71 -28.86 -3.16 3.29
C GLY A 71 -29.03 -4.50 2.59
N SER A 72 -30.08 -4.62 1.79
CA SER A 72 -30.37 -5.83 1.02
C SER A 72 -29.69 -5.87 -0.33
N ASN A 73 -28.94 -4.82 -0.71
CA ASN A 73 -28.30 -4.69 -2.02
C ASN A 73 -26.81 -5.01 -1.97
N LYS A 74 -26.44 -6.05 -1.24
CA LYS A 74 -25.05 -6.46 -1.11
C LYS A 74 -24.68 -7.43 -2.22
N THR A 75 -23.48 -7.26 -2.78
CA THR A 75 -22.95 -8.09 -3.85
C THR A 75 -21.51 -8.45 -3.55
N ASN A 76 -21.12 -9.67 -3.85
CA ASN A 76 -19.75 -10.11 -3.72
C ASN A 76 -19.01 -9.88 -5.03
N ILE A 77 -17.85 -9.25 -4.98
CA ILE A 77 -16.99 -9.06 -6.15
C ILE A 77 -15.59 -9.58 -5.84
N GLN A 78 -14.94 -10.07 -6.87
CA GLN A 78 -13.55 -10.51 -6.77
C GLN A 78 -12.63 -9.37 -7.19
N VAL A 79 -11.68 -9.03 -6.35
CA VAL A 79 -10.69 -8.00 -6.63
C VAL A 79 -9.30 -8.58 -6.47
N SER A 80 -8.35 -8.08 -7.23
CA SER A 80 -6.95 -8.49 -7.08
C SER A 80 -6.39 -7.93 -5.78
N LYS A 81 -5.48 -8.66 -5.14
CA LYS A 81 -4.85 -8.20 -3.89
C LYS A 81 -4.19 -6.84 -4.02
N TRP A 82 -3.58 -6.56 -5.16
CA TRP A 82 -2.91 -5.27 -5.37
C TRP A 82 -3.89 -4.09 -5.39
N ALA A 83 -5.18 -4.34 -5.59
CA ALA A 83 -6.19 -3.30 -5.64
C ALA A 83 -6.64 -2.83 -4.25
N ILE A 84 -6.22 -3.49 -3.18
CA ILE A 84 -6.57 -3.09 -1.82
C ILE A 84 -5.68 -1.93 -1.40
N GLY A 85 -6.29 -0.79 -1.10
CA GLY A 85 -5.57 0.41 -0.70
C GLY A 85 -5.38 0.55 0.79
N SER A 86 -6.40 0.23 1.59
CA SER A 86 -6.37 0.40 3.03
C SER A 86 -7.21 -0.64 3.74
N ASN A 87 -6.78 -1.01 4.95
CA ASN A 87 -7.58 -1.80 5.88
C ASN A 87 -8.09 -0.84 6.96
N VAL A 88 -9.38 -0.51 6.91
CA VAL A 88 -9.98 0.47 7.82
C VAL A 88 -10.58 -0.15 9.07
N THR A 89 -10.51 -1.46 9.21
CA THR A 89 -10.92 -2.13 10.44
C THR A 89 -10.01 -1.75 11.61
N GLU A 90 -8.70 -1.68 11.35
CA GLU A 90 -7.71 -1.35 12.36
C GLU A 90 -7.43 0.16 12.44
N ASN A 91 -7.57 0.88 11.32
CA ASN A 91 -7.30 2.31 11.23
C ASN A 91 -8.43 3.04 10.53
N PRO A 92 -9.57 3.29 11.21
CA PRO A 92 -10.69 4.00 10.59
C PRO A 92 -10.33 5.41 10.08
N GLU A 93 -9.28 6.00 10.61
CA GLU A 93 -8.82 7.33 10.22
C GLU A 93 -8.27 7.38 8.80
N GLU A 94 -7.87 6.24 8.25
CA GLU A 94 -7.39 6.15 6.87
C GLU A 94 -8.53 6.10 5.84
N ALA A 95 -9.75 6.00 6.31
CA ALA A 95 -10.93 5.93 5.46
C ALA A 95 -11.30 7.29 4.81
#